data_a8d6795ed9dea3b1194fefd9bd283bf9
#
_entry.id   a8d6795ed9dea3b1194fefd9bd283bf9
#
_cell.length_a   1.000
_cell.length_b   1.000
_cell.length_c   1.000
_cell.angle_alpha   90.00
_cell.angle_beta   90.00
_cell.angle_gamma   90.00
#
_symmetry.space_group_name_H-M   'P 1'
#
loop_
_entity.id
_entity.type
_entity.pdbx_description
1 polymer ?
#
loop_
_entity_poly.entity_id
_entity_poly.type
_entity_poly.pdbx_seq_one_letter_code
_entity_poly.pdbx_strand_id
1 'polypeptide(L)'
;MPKVSEEHLASRRRQILDAAAGCFARNGFHRTSMQDIVRESGLSAGLIYRYFTGKEDMILAIVGEWHTSRAAGLGTADDPFAAYLGLLQEIAGPAAAQRRNLGMQAWAETVREPRIRALARQGVDDQREAFGEVAPDAVIRVLVAIYQGLLLQASWDDELDAEAFVGAVRELVQRRGSG
;
A
#
# COMPACT_ATOMS: atom_id res chain seq x y z
N MET A 1 -11.07 32.32 -18.84
CA MET A 1 -10.72 31.68 -17.55
C MET A 1 -9.42 30.92 -17.73
N PRO A 2 -8.39 31.07 -16.89
CA PRO A 2 -7.17 30.28 -17.03
C PRO A 2 -7.50 28.80 -16.83
N LYS A 3 -7.06 27.96 -17.77
CA LYS A 3 -7.18 26.50 -17.70
C LYS A 3 -6.31 26.05 -16.53
N VAL A 4 -6.92 25.51 -15.49
CA VAL A 4 -6.17 24.91 -14.36
C VAL A 4 -5.27 23.83 -14.94
N SER A 5 -3.96 23.91 -14.71
CA SER A 5 -3.02 22.93 -15.26
C SER A 5 -3.28 21.54 -14.66
N GLU A 6 -3.00 20.50 -15.43
CA GLU A 6 -3.11 19.10 -14.94
C GLU A 6 -2.24 18.86 -13.70
N GLU A 7 -1.07 19.50 -13.64
CA GLU A 7 -0.17 19.47 -12.48
C GLU A 7 -0.82 20.05 -11.23
N HIS A 8 -1.57 21.16 -11.36
CA HIS A 8 -2.27 21.75 -10.23
C HIS A 8 -3.39 20.85 -9.73
N LEU A 9 -4.12 20.20 -10.64
CA LEU A 9 -5.17 19.22 -10.28
C LEU A 9 -4.56 18.00 -9.57
N ALA A 10 -3.47 17.46 -10.09
CA ALA A 10 -2.74 16.35 -9.49
C ALA A 10 -2.19 16.70 -8.10
N SER A 11 -1.61 17.90 -7.93
CA SER A 11 -1.12 18.40 -6.65
C SER A 11 -2.24 18.51 -5.60
N ARG A 12 -3.41 19.03 -5.99
CA ARG A 12 -4.57 19.13 -5.09
C ARG A 12 -5.12 17.75 -4.71
N ARG A 13 -5.20 16.84 -5.69
CA ARG A 13 -5.61 15.45 -5.42
C ARG A 13 -4.67 14.79 -4.41
N ARG A 14 -3.37 14.95 -4.56
CA ARG A 14 -2.36 14.43 -3.63
C ARG A 14 -2.51 15.03 -2.24
N GLN A 15 -2.66 16.36 -2.12
CA GLN A 15 -2.88 17.04 -0.85
C GLN A 15 -4.09 16.47 -0.08
N ILE A 16 -5.18 16.15 -0.78
CA ILE A 16 -6.37 15.54 -0.19
C ILE A 16 -6.07 14.12 0.30
N LEU A 17 -5.39 13.32 -0.53
CA LEU A 17 -5.06 11.93 -0.17
C LEU A 17 -4.06 11.84 0.97
N ASP A 18 -3.08 12.73 1.04
CA ASP A 18 -2.11 12.79 2.15
C ASP A 18 -2.81 13.13 3.47
N ALA A 19 -3.72 14.10 3.45
CA ALA A 19 -4.54 14.45 4.61
C ALA A 19 -5.45 13.29 5.05
N ALA A 20 -6.12 12.64 4.10
CA ALA A 20 -6.96 11.48 4.37
C ALA A 20 -6.14 10.32 4.96
N ALA A 21 -4.99 10.00 4.37
CA ALA A 21 -4.07 8.97 4.85
C ALA A 21 -3.61 9.23 6.29
N GLY A 22 -3.24 10.48 6.60
CA GLY A 22 -2.88 10.91 7.95
C GLY A 22 -4.02 10.73 8.96
N CYS A 23 -5.24 11.17 8.60
CA CYS A 23 -6.42 10.99 9.44
C CYS A 23 -6.77 9.51 9.67
N PHE A 24 -6.76 8.70 8.61
CA PHE A 24 -7.05 7.26 8.72
C PHE A 24 -6.01 6.54 9.57
N ALA A 25 -4.73 6.83 9.38
CA ALA A 25 -3.66 6.18 10.15
C ALA A 25 -3.75 6.49 11.65
N ARG A 26 -4.13 7.73 12.03
CA ARG A 26 -4.23 8.15 13.44
C ARG A 26 -5.53 7.71 14.11
N ASN A 27 -6.66 7.88 13.42
CA ASN A 27 -7.98 7.75 14.02
C ASN A 27 -8.69 6.44 13.66
N GLY A 28 -8.22 5.75 12.63
CA GLY A 28 -8.91 4.64 12.00
C GLY A 28 -9.88 5.10 10.91
N PHE A 29 -10.11 4.22 9.92
CA PHE A 29 -10.97 4.52 8.77
C PHE A 29 -12.40 4.89 9.18
N HIS A 30 -13.03 4.08 10.04
CA HIS A 30 -14.42 4.28 10.44
C HIS A 30 -14.63 5.53 11.30
N ARG A 31 -13.67 5.86 12.16
CA ARG A 31 -13.77 7.01 13.08
C ARG A 31 -13.39 8.32 12.44
N THR A 32 -12.74 8.30 11.28
CA THR A 32 -12.42 9.51 10.52
C THR A 32 -13.65 10.02 9.79
N SER A 33 -13.99 11.28 9.98
CA SER A 33 -15.05 11.98 9.25
C SER A 33 -14.49 12.79 8.07
N MET A 34 -15.36 13.13 7.11
CA MET A 34 -14.99 14.06 6.02
C MET A 34 -14.55 15.43 6.56
N GLN A 35 -15.12 15.88 7.70
CA GLN A 35 -14.75 17.15 8.34
C GLN A 35 -13.32 17.10 8.89
N ASP A 36 -12.86 15.95 9.40
CA ASP A 36 -11.48 15.79 9.84
C ASP A 36 -10.51 15.97 8.67
N ILE A 37 -10.83 15.37 7.52
CA ILE A 37 -10.05 15.49 6.29
C ILE A 37 -10.04 16.93 5.76
N VAL A 38 -11.18 17.61 5.79
CA VAL A 38 -11.28 19.05 5.43
C VAL A 38 -10.35 19.88 6.30
N ARG A 39 -10.39 19.69 7.61
CA ARG A 39 -9.54 20.40 8.56
C ARG A 39 -8.05 20.10 8.35
N GLU A 40 -7.69 18.85 8.18
CA GLU A 40 -6.33 18.41 7.98
C GLU A 40 -5.73 18.91 6.66
N SER A 41 -6.50 18.87 5.57
CA SER A 41 -6.04 19.28 4.23
C SER A 41 -5.92 20.80 4.08
N GLY A 42 -6.61 21.58 4.92
CA GLY A 42 -6.72 23.03 4.76
C GLY A 42 -7.53 23.48 3.53
N LEU A 43 -8.27 22.56 2.90
CA LEU A 43 -9.07 22.82 1.70
C LEU A 43 -10.55 22.94 2.04
N SER A 44 -11.31 23.65 1.20
CA SER A 44 -12.77 23.72 1.39
C SER A 44 -13.43 22.36 1.10
N ALA A 45 -14.50 22.06 1.83
CA ALA A 45 -15.30 20.85 1.62
C ALA A 45 -15.76 20.72 0.16
N GLY A 46 -16.25 21.82 -0.44
CA GLY A 46 -16.68 21.82 -1.84
C GLY A 46 -15.57 21.47 -2.83
N LEU A 47 -14.31 21.85 -2.55
CA LEU A 47 -13.19 21.44 -3.37
C LEU A 47 -12.92 19.95 -3.23
N ILE A 48 -12.92 19.40 -2.02
CA ILE A 48 -12.69 17.98 -1.77
C ILE A 48 -13.72 17.10 -2.47
N TYR A 49 -15.01 17.47 -2.37
CA TYR A 49 -16.10 16.73 -3.02
C TYR A 49 -16.08 16.78 -4.56
N ARG A 50 -15.28 17.66 -5.17
CA ARG A 50 -15.02 17.64 -6.61
C ARG A 50 -14.06 16.51 -7.03
N TYR A 51 -13.23 16.01 -6.11
CA TYR A 51 -12.25 14.95 -6.37
C TYR A 51 -12.72 13.59 -5.86
N PHE A 52 -13.42 13.54 -4.75
CA PHE A 52 -13.82 12.31 -4.08
C PHE A 52 -15.24 12.40 -3.56
N THR A 53 -16.04 11.37 -3.80
CA THR A 53 -17.45 11.33 -3.36
C THR A 53 -17.57 11.05 -1.86
N GLY A 54 -16.53 10.46 -1.25
CA GLY A 54 -16.49 10.15 0.16
C GLY A 54 -15.14 9.54 0.56
N LYS A 55 -15.03 9.15 1.81
CA LYS A 55 -13.80 8.56 2.37
C LYS A 55 -13.50 7.18 1.78
N GLU A 56 -14.51 6.45 1.34
CA GLU A 56 -14.38 5.16 0.66
C GLU A 56 -13.60 5.31 -0.66
N ASP A 57 -13.88 6.36 -1.44
CA ASP A 57 -13.15 6.64 -2.68
C ASP A 57 -11.70 7.04 -2.39
N MET A 58 -11.46 7.73 -1.27
CA MET A 58 -10.10 8.13 -0.86
C MET A 58 -9.26 6.90 -0.47
N ILE A 59 -9.79 5.98 0.35
CA ILE A 59 -9.04 4.78 0.73
C ILE A 59 -8.76 3.89 -0.48
N LEU A 60 -9.72 3.77 -1.41
CA LEU A 60 -9.52 3.06 -2.67
C LEU A 60 -8.40 3.68 -3.51
N ALA A 61 -8.38 5.01 -3.62
CA ALA A 61 -7.32 5.71 -4.35
C ALA A 61 -5.95 5.51 -3.70
N ILE A 62 -5.84 5.63 -2.38
CA ILE A 62 -4.60 5.44 -1.63
C ILE A 62 -4.07 4.01 -1.80
N VAL A 63 -4.92 3.01 -1.61
CA VAL A 63 -4.55 1.60 -1.75
C VAL A 63 -4.17 1.27 -3.20
N GLY A 64 -4.93 1.79 -4.17
CA GLY A 64 -4.65 1.61 -5.59
C GLY A 64 -3.28 2.19 -5.99
N GLU A 65 -2.95 3.40 -5.54
CA GLU A 65 -1.65 4.03 -5.81
C GLU A 65 -0.49 3.21 -5.23
N TRP A 66 -0.67 2.62 -4.04
CA TRP A 66 0.36 1.76 -3.45
C TRP A 66 0.57 0.44 -4.23
N HIS A 67 -0.52 -0.18 -4.68
CA HIS A 67 -0.42 -1.39 -5.51
C HIS A 67 0.31 -1.09 -6.82
N THR A 68 -0.09 -0.02 -7.51
CA THR A 68 0.52 0.39 -8.77
C THR A 68 2.02 0.72 -8.59
N SER A 69 2.37 1.50 -7.57
CA SER A 69 3.77 1.88 -7.31
C SER A 69 4.64 0.65 -6.99
N ARG A 70 4.12 -0.28 -6.20
CA ARG A 70 4.82 -1.52 -5.86
C ARG A 70 5.02 -2.43 -7.06
N ALA A 71 3.97 -2.64 -7.84
CA ALA A 71 4.04 -3.46 -9.05
C ALA A 71 5.03 -2.89 -10.07
N ALA A 72 5.01 -1.56 -10.29
CA ALA A 72 5.97 -0.89 -11.16
C ALA A 72 7.41 -1.08 -10.66
N GLY A 73 7.66 -0.95 -9.37
CA GLY A 73 8.99 -1.16 -8.77
C GLY A 73 9.50 -2.59 -8.95
N LEU A 74 8.64 -3.59 -8.81
CA LEU A 74 8.99 -5.00 -9.04
C LEU A 74 9.18 -5.31 -10.53
N GLY A 75 8.28 -4.83 -11.39
CA GLY A 75 8.28 -5.16 -12.82
C GLY A 75 9.40 -4.48 -13.63
N THR A 76 10.01 -3.42 -13.10
CA THR A 76 11.14 -2.72 -13.74
C THR A 76 12.50 -3.11 -13.15
N ALA A 77 12.53 -3.97 -12.14
CA ALA A 77 13.76 -4.40 -11.50
C ALA A 77 14.47 -5.50 -12.30
N ASP A 78 15.78 -5.40 -12.45
CA ASP A 78 16.61 -6.46 -13.06
C ASP A 78 16.54 -7.77 -12.26
N ASP A 79 16.39 -7.67 -10.94
CA ASP A 79 16.18 -8.79 -10.03
C ASP A 79 14.90 -8.55 -9.19
N PRO A 80 13.75 -9.13 -9.58
CA PRO A 80 12.49 -8.98 -8.86
C PRO A 80 12.54 -9.51 -7.41
N PHE A 81 13.36 -10.51 -7.11
CA PHE A 81 13.51 -11.02 -5.74
C PHE A 81 14.31 -10.07 -4.86
N ALA A 82 15.39 -9.47 -5.37
CA ALA A 82 16.13 -8.44 -4.65
C ALA A 82 15.23 -7.21 -4.39
N ALA A 83 14.45 -6.78 -5.38
CA ALA A 83 13.48 -5.69 -5.22
C ALA A 83 12.40 -6.04 -4.17
N TYR A 84 11.91 -7.28 -4.17
CA TYR A 84 10.96 -7.75 -3.17
C TYR A 84 11.55 -7.74 -1.74
N LEU A 85 12.81 -8.17 -1.55
CA LEU A 85 13.48 -8.08 -0.24
C LEU A 85 13.62 -6.63 0.21
N GLY A 86 13.90 -5.70 -0.70
CA GLY A 86 13.90 -4.26 -0.44
C GLY A 86 12.53 -3.75 0.05
N LEU A 87 11.43 -4.22 -0.55
CA LEU A 87 10.06 -3.90 -0.08
C LEU A 87 9.80 -4.40 1.34
N LEU A 88 10.30 -5.58 1.70
CA LEU A 88 10.17 -6.11 3.06
C LEU A 88 10.94 -5.23 4.06
N GLN A 89 12.16 -4.81 3.73
CA GLN A 89 12.94 -3.90 4.58
C GLN A 89 12.24 -2.54 4.74
N GLU A 90 11.73 -2.00 3.64
CA GLU A 90 11.02 -0.72 3.66
C GLU A 90 9.77 -0.78 4.54
N ILE A 91 8.91 -1.80 4.39
CA ILE A 91 7.66 -1.90 5.14
C ILE A 91 7.91 -2.16 6.64
N ALA A 92 8.97 -2.84 6.99
CA ALA A 92 9.34 -3.08 8.38
C ALA A 92 9.97 -1.84 9.05
N GLY A 93 10.55 -0.92 8.27
CA GLY A 93 11.23 0.27 8.78
C GLY A 93 10.29 1.27 9.47
N PRO A 94 10.84 2.13 10.37
CA PRO A 94 10.04 3.08 11.14
C PRO A 94 9.32 4.12 10.27
N ALA A 95 9.89 4.50 9.14
CA ALA A 95 9.28 5.45 8.20
C ALA A 95 7.96 4.92 7.59
N ALA A 96 7.72 3.60 7.61
CA ALA A 96 6.53 2.99 7.06
C ALA A 96 5.37 2.84 8.06
N ALA A 97 5.51 3.31 9.31
CA ALA A 97 4.50 3.12 10.37
C ALA A 97 3.09 3.58 9.93
N GLN A 98 2.98 4.76 9.34
CA GLN A 98 1.70 5.26 8.81
C GLN A 98 1.13 4.34 7.73
N ARG A 99 1.96 3.89 6.79
CA ARG A 99 1.56 2.99 5.70
C ARG A 99 1.16 1.62 6.22
N ARG A 100 1.86 1.07 7.23
CA ARG A 100 1.47 -0.19 7.90
C ARG A 100 0.10 -0.08 8.53
N ASN A 101 -0.14 0.95 9.37
CA ASN A 101 -1.42 1.15 10.03
C ASN A 101 -2.57 1.28 9.04
N LEU A 102 -2.35 1.99 7.95
CA LEU A 102 -3.35 2.16 6.91
C LEU A 102 -3.56 0.88 6.10
N GLY A 103 -2.48 0.14 5.81
CA GLY A 103 -2.53 -1.17 5.16
C GLY A 103 -3.35 -2.18 5.95
N MET A 104 -3.17 -2.23 7.27
CA MET A 104 -3.95 -3.09 8.17
C MET A 104 -5.44 -2.77 8.13
N GLN A 105 -5.80 -1.49 8.13
CA GLN A 105 -7.19 -1.07 8.04
C GLN A 105 -7.80 -1.43 6.68
N ALA A 106 -7.06 -1.22 5.59
CA ALA A 106 -7.50 -1.61 4.25
C ALA A 106 -7.72 -3.13 4.15
N TRP A 107 -6.84 -3.94 4.74
CA TRP A 107 -7.01 -5.39 4.80
C TRP A 107 -8.28 -5.80 5.58
N ALA A 108 -8.55 -5.17 6.70
CA ALA A 108 -9.78 -5.44 7.45
C ALA A 108 -11.04 -5.16 6.61
N GLU A 109 -10.99 -4.15 5.74
CA GLU A 109 -12.11 -3.81 4.86
C GLU A 109 -12.26 -4.74 3.64
N THR A 110 -11.24 -5.53 3.26
CA THR A 110 -11.37 -6.47 2.13
C THR A 110 -12.49 -7.49 2.32
N VAL A 111 -12.82 -7.81 3.56
CA VAL A 111 -13.90 -8.76 3.89
C VAL A 111 -15.28 -8.15 3.65
N ARG A 112 -15.42 -6.84 3.85
CA ARG A 112 -16.71 -6.13 3.83
C ARG A 112 -16.96 -5.35 2.55
N GLU A 113 -15.91 -4.71 2.00
CA GLU A 113 -16.01 -3.81 0.85
C GLU A 113 -15.54 -4.51 -0.43
N PRO A 114 -16.47 -4.84 -1.37
CA PRO A 114 -16.13 -5.57 -2.60
C PRO A 114 -15.11 -4.82 -3.48
N ARG A 115 -15.12 -3.48 -3.48
CA ARG A 115 -14.19 -2.65 -4.27
C ARG A 115 -12.77 -2.77 -3.73
N ILE A 116 -12.57 -2.77 -2.39
CA ILE A 116 -11.25 -2.99 -1.77
C ILE A 116 -10.76 -4.42 -2.02
N ARG A 117 -11.68 -5.40 -1.96
CA ARG A 117 -11.37 -6.80 -2.30
C ARG A 117 -10.91 -6.94 -3.76
N ALA A 118 -11.54 -6.23 -4.68
CA ALA A 118 -11.13 -6.22 -6.08
C ALA A 118 -9.71 -5.65 -6.26
N LEU A 119 -9.39 -4.54 -5.58
CA LEU A 119 -8.04 -3.96 -5.55
C LEU A 119 -7.00 -4.93 -4.98
N ALA A 120 -7.34 -5.64 -3.89
CA ALA A 120 -6.44 -6.62 -3.31
C ALA A 120 -6.14 -7.79 -4.27
N ARG A 121 -7.14 -8.24 -5.04
CA ARG A 121 -6.95 -9.25 -6.09
C ARG A 121 -6.08 -8.70 -7.23
N GLN A 122 -6.39 -7.50 -7.71
CA GLN A 122 -5.58 -6.83 -8.72
C GLN A 122 -4.13 -6.73 -8.30
N GLY A 123 -3.85 -6.33 -7.04
CA GLY A 123 -2.48 -6.27 -6.51
C GLY A 123 -1.74 -7.62 -6.49
N VAL A 124 -2.44 -8.75 -6.43
CA VAL A 124 -1.84 -10.08 -6.60
C VAL A 124 -1.56 -10.36 -8.08
N ASP A 125 -2.48 -9.98 -8.96
CA ASP A 125 -2.33 -10.18 -10.41
C ASP A 125 -1.20 -9.29 -10.96
N ASP A 126 -1.08 -8.05 -10.50
CA ASP A 126 0.05 -7.15 -10.83
C ASP A 126 1.40 -7.74 -10.41
N GLN A 127 1.46 -8.42 -9.26
CA GLN A 127 2.68 -9.09 -8.83
C GLN A 127 2.99 -10.33 -9.67
N ARG A 128 1.98 -11.08 -10.10
CA ARG A 128 2.18 -12.19 -11.05
C ARG A 128 2.79 -11.69 -12.35
N GLU A 129 2.28 -10.58 -12.88
CA GLU A 129 2.81 -9.96 -14.08
C GLU A 129 4.26 -9.48 -13.88
N ALA A 130 4.55 -8.84 -12.75
CA ALA A 130 5.87 -8.34 -12.42
C ALA A 130 6.92 -9.44 -12.25
N PHE A 131 6.57 -10.59 -11.67
CA PHE A 131 7.46 -11.75 -11.57
C PHE A 131 7.50 -12.59 -12.85
N GLY A 132 6.48 -12.49 -13.71
CA GLY A 132 6.42 -13.22 -14.98
C GLY A 132 6.66 -14.70 -14.81
N GLU A 133 7.58 -15.25 -15.66
CA GLU A 133 7.98 -16.67 -15.61
C GLU A 133 9.03 -16.99 -14.54
N VAL A 134 9.54 -15.98 -13.82
CA VAL A 134 10.61 -16.16 -12.81
C VAL A 134 10.12 -16.97 -11.60
N ALA A 135 8.83 -16.89 -11.26
CA ALA A 135 8.27 -17.63 -10.14
C ALA A 135 6.89 -18.24 -10.45
N PRO A 136 6.64 -19.51 -10.07
CA PRO A 136 5.33 -20.11 -10.15
C PRO A 136 4.27 -19.34 -9.32
N ASP A 137 3.01 -19.40 -9.74
CA ASP A 137 1.90 -18.71 -9.08
C ASP A 137 1.80 -18.99 -7.56
N ALA A 138 2.00 -20.24 -7.16
CA ALA A 138 2.01 -20.62 -5.74
C ALA A 138 3.12 -19.92 -4.95
N VAL A 139 4.28 -19.66 -5.56
CA VAL A 139 5.38 -18.94 -4.93
C VAL A 139 5.02 -17.48 -4.75
N ILE A 140 4.43 -16.84 -5.76
CA ILE A 140 3.97 -15.46 -5.70
C ILE A 140 2.95 -15.30 -4.57
N ARG A 141 2.03 -16.25 -4.42
CA ARG A 141 1.08 -16.28 -3.30
C ARG A 141 1.77 -16.33 -1.94
N VAL A 142 2.84 -17.12 -1.82
CA VAL A 142 3.64 -17.21 -0.58
C VAL A 142 4.35 -15.88 -0.33
N LEU A 143 4.96 -15.26 -1.34
CA LEU A 143 5.60 -13.95 -1.19
C LEU A 143 4.60 -12.87 -0.75
N VAL A 144 3.40 -12.87 -1.33
CA VAL A 144 2.31 -11.98 -0.87
C VAL A 144 1.98 -12.23 0.61
N ALA A 145 1.87 -13.49 1.02
CA ALA A 145 1.57 -13.84 2.42
C ALA A 145 2.70 -13.43 3.38
N ILE A 146 3.96 -13.56 2.97
CA ILE A 146 5.12 -13.10 3.75
C ILE A 146 5.07 -11.58 3.93
N TYR A 147 4.81 -10.81 2.86
CA TYR A 147 4.68 -9.35 2.94
C TYR A 147 3.53 -8.94 3.88
N GLN A 148 2.38 -9.60 3.76
CA GLN A 148 1.21 -9.35 4.61
C GLN A 148 1.48 -9.71 6.07
N GLY A 149 2.14 -10.84 6.31
CA GLY A 149 2.55 -11.28 7.64
C GLY A 149 3.52 -10.31 8.30
N LEU A 150 4.53 -9.84 7.56
CA LEU A 150 5.48 -8.85 8.05
C LEU A 150 4.80 -7.51 8.35
N LEU A 151 3.93 -7.03 7.45
CA LEU A 151 3.15 -5.80 7.65
C LEU A 151 2.32 -5.89 8.93
N LEU A 152 1.67 -7.04 9.16
CA LEU A 152 0.90 -7.28 10.38
C LEU A 152 1.79 -7.29 11.62
N GLN A 153 2.86 -8.09 11.64
CA GLN A 153 3.75 -8.22 12.79
C GLN A 153 4.41 -6.88 13.14
N ALA A 154 4.99 -6.18 12.17
CA ALA A 154 5.63 -4.89 12.36
C ALA A 154 4.65 -3.75 12.76
N SER A 155 3.34 -4.00 12.77
CA SER A 155 2.35 -3.01 13.22
C SER A 155 2.05 -3.06 14.72
N TRP A 156 2.42 -4.15 15.40
CA TRP A 156 2.12 -4.36 16.82
C TRP A 156 3.31 -4.89 17.63
N ASP A 157 4.35 -5.41 16.97
CA ASP A 157 5.54 -5.96 17.62
C ASP A 157 6.72 -5.00 17.44
N ASP A 158 6.98 -4.22 18.48
CA ASP A 158 8.07 -3.24 18.49
C ASP A 158 9.46 -3.92 18.66
N GLU A 159 9.50 -5.21 19.03
CA GLU A 159 10.72 -6.00 19.19
C GLU A 159 11.08 -6.81 17.94
N LEU A 160 10.26 -6.72 16.87
CA LEU A 160 10.49 -7.45 15.63
C LEU A 160 11.83 -7.07 14.99
N ASP A 161 12.75 -8.06 14.93
CA ASP A 161 13.99 -7.93 14.17
C ASP A 161 13.72 -8.07 12.66
N ALA A 162 13.49 -6.94 12.02
CA ALA A 162 13.19 -6.88 10.60
C ALA A 162 14.36 -7.36 9.72
N GLU A 163 15.61 -7.16 10.16
CA GLU A 163 16.80 -7.59 9.41
C GLU A 163 16.92 -9.11 9.44
N ALA A 164 16.76 -9.72 10.61
CA ALA A 164 16.74 -11.18 10.77
C ALA A 164 15.57 -11.80 9.96
N PHE A 165 14.38 -11.19 9.99
CA PHE A 165 13.24 -11.65 9.20
C PHE A 165 13.53 -11.65 7.69
N VAL A 166 14.04 -10.54 7.16
CA VAL A 166 14.39 -10.42 5.73
C VAL A 166 15.53 -11.37 5.36
N GLY A 167 16.51 -11.56 6.26
CA GLY A 167 17.59 -12.54 6.10
C GLY A 167 17.06 -13.97 5.94
N ALA A 168 16.13 -14.38 6.81
CA ALA A 168 15.48 -15.69 6.73
C ALA A 168 14.68 -15.87 5.42
N VAL A 169 13.96 -14.85 4.97
CA VAL A 169 13.25 -14.89 3.69
C VAL A 169 14.24 -15.05 2.52
N ARG A 170 15.36 -14.32 2.56
CA ARG A 170 16.43 -14.45 1.53
C ARG A 170 16.94 -15.86 1.44
N GLU A 171 17.26 -16.51 2.56
CA GLU A 171 17.70 -17.90 2.58
C GLU A 171 16.67 -18.87 2.00
N LEU A 172 15.38 -18.69 2.35
CA LEU A 172 14.29 -19.52 1.82
C LEU A 172 14.17 -19.42 0.29
N VAL A 173 14.34 -18.21 -0.26
CA VAL A 173 14.28 -17.97 -1.71
C VAL A 173 15.50 -18.57 -2.41
N GLN A 174 16.72 -18.41 -1.86
CA GLN A 174 17.96 -18.89 -2.47
C GLN A 174 18.08 -20.42 -2.51
N ARG A 175 17.63 -21.13 -1.46
CA ARG A 175 17.62 -22.60 -1.41
C ARG A 175 16.78 -23.25 -2.51
N ARG A 176 15.84 -22.53 -3.11
CA ARG A 176 15.03 -23.02 -4.24
C ARG A 176 15.78 -23.01 -5.57
N GLY A 177 16.80 -22.15 -5.74
CA GLY A 177 17.59 -22.07 -6.97
C GLY A 177 18.69 -23.15 -7.08
N SER A 178 18.88 -23.96 -6.02
CA SER A 178 19.99 -24.96 -5.94
C SER A 178 19.51 -26.41 -6.00
N GLY A 179 18.26 -26.66 -6.32
CA GLY A 179 17.62 -27.96 -6.53
C GLY A 179 16.93 -28.00 -7.88
#